data_7730753c274604c4388df1780b3e34d8
#
_entry.id   7730753c274604c4388df1780b3e34d8
#
_cell.length_a   1.000
_cell.length_b   1.000
_cell.length_c   1.000
_cell.angle_alpha   90.00
_cell.angle_beta   90.00
_cell.angle_gamma   90.00
#
_symmetry.space_group_name_H-M   'P 1'
#
loop_
_entity.id
_entity.type
_entity.pdbx_description
1 polymer ?
#
loop_
_entity_poly.entity_id
_entity_poly.type
_entity_poly.pdbx_seq_one_letter_code
_entity_poly.pdbx_strand_id
1 'polypeptide(L)'
;RVYHKAPMQRLFGRIHIDVNNTFIYTACGLDGLVEVSRTCRVPIHRSSRASIGTIMSSLQLYTAWKDNILIPWKKNEPESFKTAWELLVADRGGFIFEPKIGFHTDIFEVDFTSMFPTLMLTRNISAETVLCKCCPNSNIRVPELGYNICEKRRGIVPKTLELLLRKRSKYKRLLRETEDPELRRIYSMRQAALKWILVTCFCYLGYRNAR
;
A
#
# COMPACT_ATOMS: atom_id res chain seq x y z
N ARG A 1 -7.56 -21.76 12.42
CA ARG A 1 -8.36 -22.05 11.22
C ARG A 1 -7.42 -22.34 10.08
N VAL A 2 -7.43 -23.56 9.57
CA VAL A 2 -6.70 -23.91 8.34
C VAL A 2 -7.57 -23.44 7.17
N TYR A 3 -7.09 -22.44 6.42
CA TYR A 3 -7.75 -22.04 5.18
C TYR A 3 -7.35 -23.02 4.08
N HIS A 4 -8.27 -23.88 3.71
CA HIS A 4 -8.10 -24.73 2.53
C HIS A 4 -8.44 -23.91 1.29
N LYS A 5 -7.43 -23.55 0.51
CA LYS A 5 -7.62 -22.93 -0.79
C LYS A 5 -7.69 -24.03 -1.85
N ALA A 6 -8.78 -24.08 -2.59
CA ALA A 6 -8.92 -25.05 -3.66
C ALA A 6 -7.74 -24.99 -4.66
N PRO A 7 -7.24 -26.13 -5.15
CA PRO A 7 -6.13 -26.14 -6.09
C PRO A 7 -6.47 -25.38 -7.35
N MET A 8 -5.49 -24.68 -7.90
CA MET A 8 -5.66 -23.88 -9.10
C MET A 8 -5.92 -24.79 -10.31
N GLN A 9 -7.08 -24.70 -10.90
CA GLN A 9 -7.33 -25.26 -12.24
C GLN A 9 -6.92 -24.25 -13.30
N ARG A 10 -5.96 -24.62 -14.16
CA ARG A 10 -5.48 -23.74 -15.23
C ARG A 10 -6.19 -24.09 -16.53
N LEU A 11 -6.77 -23.09 -17.20
CA LEU A 11 -7.20 -23.23 -18.58
C LEU A 11 -6.06 -22.76 -19.47
N PHE A 12 -5.41 -23.71 -20.15
CA PHE A 12 -4.30 -23.40 -21.06
C PHE A 12 -4.81 -22.59 -22.28
N GLY A 13 -4.01 -21.61 -22.70
CA GLY A 13 -4.33 -20.75 -23.83
C GLY A 13 -5.42 -19.71 -23.59
N ARG A 14 -5.94 -19.58 -22.36
CA ARG A 14 -7.00 -18.63 -22.00
C ARG A 14 -6.69 -17.91 -20.69
N ILE A 15 -7.29 -16.72 -20.56
CA ILE A 15 -7.30 -16.00 -19.28
C ILE A 15 -8.42 -16.58 -18.43
N HIS A 16 -8.06 -17.12 -17.28
CA HIS A 16 -9.01 -17.67 -16.32
C HIS A 16 -8.95 -16.90 -15.00
N ILE A 17 -10.10 -16.37 -14.57
CA ILE A 17 -10.30 -15.71 -13.30
C ILE A 17 -11.23 -16.59 -12.47
N ASP A 18 -10.69 -17.15 -11.40
CA ASP A 18 -11.45 -17.97 -10.46
C ASP A 18 -12.13 -17.04 -9.43
N VAL A 19 -13.40 -16.78 -9.66
CA VAL A 19 -14.21 -15.84 -8.88
C VAL A 19 -14.26 -16.21 -7.39
N ASN A 20 -14.28 -17.51 -7.08
CA ASN A 20 -14.38 -17.99 -5.69
C ASN A 20 -13.07 -17.84 -4.89
N ASN A 21 -11.93 -17.67 -5.58
CA ASN A 21 -10.62 -17.56 -4.97
C ASN A 21 -9.93 -16.21 -5.21
N THR A 22 -10.69 -15.19 -5.54
CA THR A 22 -10.17 -13.88 -5.97
C THR A 22 -10.67 -12.76 -5.07
N PHE A 23 -9.83 -12.26 -4.17
CA PHE A 23 -10.19 -11.15 -3.29
C PHE A 23 -10.49 -9.85 -4.06
N ILE A 24 -9.58 -9.44 -4.96
CA ILE A 24 -9.73 -8.17 -5.72
C ILE A 24 -10.96 -8.19 -6.61
N TYR A 25 -11.24 -9.31 -7.28
CA TYR A 25 -12.43 -9.42 -8.10
C TYR A 25 -13.71 -9.32 -7.26
N THR A 26 -13.76 -10.04 -6.14
CA THR A 26 -14.93 -10.02 -5.24
C THR A 26 -15.17 -8.63 -4.64
N ALA A 27 -14.10 -7.92 -4.27
CA ALA A 27 -14.20 -6.60 -3.64
C ALA A 27 -14.40 -5.45 -4.64
N CYS A 28 -13.89 -5.57 -5.87
CA CYS A 28 -13.78 -4.43 -6.81
C CYS A 28 -14.17 -4.77 -8.25
N GLY A 29 -14.73 -5.96 -8.51
CA GLY A 29 -15.14 -6.38 -9.85
C GLY A 29 -13.99 -6.50 -10.86
N LEU A 30 -14.37 -6.74 -12.11
CA LEU A 30 -13.43 -6.90 -13.21
C LEU A 30 -12.66 -5.62 -13.50
N ASP A 31 -13.31 -4.46 -13.47
CA ASP A 31 -12.70 -3.17 -13.74
C ASP A 31 -11.61 -2.82 -12.70
N GLY A 32 -11.86 -3.15 -11.43
CA GLY A 32 -10.86 -3.01 -10.38
C GLY A 32 -9.68 -3.95 -10.58
N LEU A 33 -9.93 -5.21 -10.93
CA LEU A 33 -8.88 -6.20 -11.21
C LEU A 33 -8.02 -5.79 -12.42
N VAL A 34 -8.63 -5.31 -13.51
CA VAL A 34 -7.93 -4.80 -14.69
C VAL A 34 -7.05 -3.61 -14.32
N GLU A 35 -7.58 -2.66 -13.54
CA GLU A 35 -6.82 -1.46 -13.11
C GLU A 35 -5.59 -1.86 -12.27
N VAL A 36 -5.75 -2.77 -11.33
CA VAL A 36 -4.66 -3.30 -10.52
C VAL A 36 -3.60 -4.00 -11.36
N SER A 37 -4.04 -4.90 -12.25
CA SER A 37 -3.18 -5.65 -13.16
C SER A 37 -2.31 -4.71 -14.01
N ARG A 38 -2.92 -3.71 -14.64
CA ARG A 38 -2.23 -2.71 -15.47
C ARG A 38 -1.30 -1.81 -14.68
N THR A 39 -1.74 -1.37 -13.50
CA THR A 39 -0.95 -0.44 -12.67
C THR A 39 0.24 -1.15 -12.05
N CYS A 40 0.06 -2.35 -11.52
CA CYS A 40 1.09 -3.09 -10.80
C CYS A 40 1.92 -4.02 -11.69
N ARG A 41 1.68 -4.02 -13.01
CA ARG A 41 2.45 -4.81 -14.00
C ARG A 41 2.41 -6.32 -13.72
N VAL A 42 1.27 -6.82 -13.26
CA VAL A 42 1.06 -8.25 -13.02
C VAL A 42 0.00 -8.76 -14.00
N PRO A 43 0.23 -9.85 -14.73
CA PRO A 43 -0.78 -10.42 -15.60
C PRO A 43 -2.11 -10.69 -14.87
N ILE A 44 -3.24 -10.42 -15.52
CA ILE A 44 -4.56 -10.43 -14.88
C ILE A 44 -4.91 -11.76 -14.20
N HIS A 45 -4.59 -12.89 -14.82
CA HIS A 45 -4.82 -14.23 -14.25
C HIS A 45 -3.96 -14.46 -12.99
N ARG A 46 -2.79 -13.81 -12.88
CA ARG A 46 -1.94 -13.86 -11.69
C ARG A 46 -2.43 -12.87 -10.64
N SER A 47 -2.80 -11.65 -11.04
CA SER A 47 -3.36 -10.63 -10.14
C SER A 47 -4.63 -11.11 -9.44
N SER A 48 -5.47 -11.88 -10.14
CA SER A 48 -6.70 -12.42 -9.55
C SER A 48 -6.44 -13.35 -8.37
N ARG A 49 -5.31 -14.04 -8.35
CA ARG A 49 -4.96 -15.04 -7.31
C ARG A 49 -3.88 -14.58 -6.34
N ALA A 50 -3.18 -13.50 -6.66
CA ALA A 50 -2.11 -12.97 -5.83
C ALA A 50 -2.67 -12.28 -4.58
N SER A 51 -1.91 -12.33 -3.49
CA SER A 51 -2.17 -11.44 -2.36
C SER A 51 -1.90 -9.98 -2.77
N ILE A 52 -2.55 -9.05 -2.09
CA ILE A 52 -2.35 -7.62 -2.34
C ILE A 52 -0.89 -7.22 -2.08
N GLY A 53 -0.25 -7.83 -1.08
CA GLY A 53 1.17 -7.64 -0.82
C GLY A 53 2.07 -8.06 -1.99
N THR A 54 1.78 -9.19 -2.65
CA THR A 54 2.49 -9.63 -3.86
C THR A 54 2.32 -8.62 -5.01
N ILE A 55 1.11 -8.10 -5.18
CA ILE A 55 0.81 -7.10 -6.21
C ILE A 55 1.57 -5.80 -5.93
N MET A 56 1.58 -5.34 -4.68
CA MET A 56 2.32 -4.15 -4.25
C MET A 56 3.83 -4.35 -4.45
N SER A 57 4.38 -5.49 -4.07
CA SER A 57 5.79 -5.82 -4.30
C SER A 57 6.16 -5.78 -5.78
N SER A 58 5.30 -6.29 -6.66
CA SER A 58 5.54 -6.24 -8.10
C SER A 58 5.70 -4.79 -8.61
N LEU A 59 4.87 -3.87 -8.11
CA LEU A 59 4.98 -2.46 -8.48
C LEU A 59 6.27 -1.82 -7.92
N GLN A 60 6.67 -2.17 -6.69
CA GLN A 60 7.93 -1.70 -6.10
C GLN A 60 9.14 -2.23 -6.88
N LEU A 61 9.13 -3.52 -7.24
CA LEU A 61 10.17 -4.14 -8.07
C LEU A 61 10.26 -3.48 -9.44
N TYR A 62 9.13 -3.19 -10.08
CA TYR A 62 9.09 -2.47 -11.34
C TYR A 62 9.65 -1.05 -11.22
N THR A 63 9.31 -0.33 -10.14
CA THR A 63 9.85 1.01 -9.86
C THR A 63 11.37 0.98 -9.67
N ALA A 64 11.88 0.02 -8.91
CA ALA A 64 13.31 -0.15 -8.69
C ALA A 64 14.05 -0.53 -9.98
N TRP A 65 13.50 -1.45 -10.76
CA TRP A 65 14.06 -1.83 -12.07
C TRP A 65 14.14 -0.62 -13.02
N LYS A 66 13.08 0.18 -13.09
CA LYS A 66 13.04 1.40 -13.93
C LYS A 66 14.09 2.43 -13.51
N ASP A 67 14.39 2.50 -12.23
CA ASP A 67 15.38 3.42 -11.66
C ASP A 67 16.80 2.82 -11.62
N ASN A 68 17.04 1.65 -12.20
CA ASN A 68 18.30 0.90 -12.18
C ASN A 68 18.78 0.61 -10.73
N ILE A 69 17.86 0.37 -9.80
CA ILE A 69 18.17 0.02 -8.42
C ILE A 69 18.20 -1.50 -8.29
N LEU A 70 19.34 -2.03 -7.85
CA LEU A 70 19.51 -3.46 -7.58
C LEU A 70 18.74 -3.82 -6.30
N ILE A 71 17.89 -4.85 -6.39
CA ILE A 71 17.15 -5.39 -5.25
C ILE A 71 17.79 -6.70 -4.81
N PRO A 72 18.02 -6.90 -3.51
CA PRO A 72 18.56 -8.15 -2.99
C PRO A 72 17.67 -9.35 -3.35
N TRP A 73 18.31 -10.46 -3.76
CA TRP A 73 17.63 -11.72 -4.10
C TRP A 73 16.81 -12.28 -2.93
N LYS A 74 17.41 -12.28 -1.75
CA LYS A 74 16.74 -12.70 -0.51
C LYS A 74 16.54 -11.51 0.39
N LYS A 75 15.28 -11.17 0.63
CA LYS A 75 14.87 -10.18 1.61
C LYS A 75 14.74 -10.88 2.96
N ASN A 76 15.74 -10.82 3.78
CA ASN A 76 15.73 -11.42 5.11
C ASN A 76 16.69 -10.67 6.05
N GLU A 77 16.72 -9.35 5.96
CA GLU A 77 17.44 -8.56 6.94
C GLU A 77 16.59 -8.48 8.21
N PRO A 78 17.14 -8.86 9.37
CA PRO A 78 16.44 -8.71 10.63
C PRO A 78 16.25 -7.22 10.93
N GLU A 79 15.18 -6.88 11.63
CA GLU A 79 15.01 -5.55 12.16
C GLU A 79 16.14 -5.22 13.16
N SER A 80 16.48 -3.95 13.25
CA SER A 80 17.35 -3.46 14.32
C SER A 80 16.73 -3.80 15.67
N PHE A 81 17.56 -4.33 16.58
CA PHE A 81 17.11 -4.63 17.95
C PHE A 81 16.53 -3.37 18.59
N LYS A 82 15.38 -3.52 19.23
CA LYS A 82 14.71 -2.47 20.00
C LYS A 82 14.42 -2.99 21.41
N THR A 83 14.61 -2.15 22.38
CA THR A 83 14.13 -2.41 23.74
C THR A 83 12.61 -2.36 23.80
N ALA A 84 12.00 -2.93 24.84
CA ALA A 84 10.55 -2.86 25.03
C ALA A 84 10.04 -1.40 25.07
N TRP A 85 10.83 -0.49 25.65
CA TRP A 85 10.49 0.93 25.68
C TRP A 85 10.53 1.58 24.31
N GLU A 86 11.55 1.31 23.50
CA GLU A 86 11.63 1.79 22.12
C GLU A 86 10.50 1.25 21.25
N LEU A 87 10.06 0.00 21.49
CA LEU A 87 8.88 -0.55 20.79
C LEU A 87 7.60 0.19 21.17
N LEU A 88 7.39 0.48 22.45
CA LEU A 88 6.24 1.27 22.91
C LEU A 88 6.22 2.68 22.33
N VAL A 89 7.38 3.30 22.15
CA VAL A 89 7.49 4.61 21.50
C VAL A 89 7.27 4.51 20.00
N ALA A 90 7.80 3.46 19.37
CA ALA A 90 7.74 3.28 17.91
C ALA A 90 6.37 2.84 17.39
N ASP A 91 5.63 2.06 18.19
CA ASP A 91 4.33 1.48 17.78
C ASP A 91 3.22 1.96 18.72
N ARG A 92 2.64 3.08 18.36
CA ARG A 92 1.44 3.66 19.02
C ARG A 92 0.20 3.52 18.14
N GLY A 93 0.25 2.66 17.14
CA GLY A 93 -0.88 2.39 16.26
C GLY A 93 -2.05 1.79 17.00
N GLY A 94 -3.27 2.16 16.58
CA GLY A 94 -4.50 1.60 17.15
C GLY A 94 -4.90 2.12 18.52
N PHE A 95 -4.25 3.17 19.04
CA PHE A 95 -4.70 3.81 20.27
C PHE A 95 -6.04 4.49 20.04
N ILE A 96 -7.03 4.12 20.85
CA ILE A 96 -8.40 4.68 20.81
C ILE A 96 -8.66 5.30 22.18
N PHE A 97 -9.05 6.57 22.18
CA PHE A 97 -9.50 7.24 23.40
C PHE A 97 -10.83 6.67 23.87
N GLU A 98 -11.01 6.53 25.16
CA GLU A 98 -12.31 6.15 25.71
C GLU A 98 -13.35 7.23 25.38
N PRO A 99 -14.52 6.84 24.84
CA PRO A 99 -15.56 7.80 24.52
C PRO A 99 -16.18 8.37 25.79
N LYS A 100 -16.48 9.66 25.79
CA LYS A 100 -17.32 10.26 26.82
C LYS A 100 -18.76 9.78 26.63
N ILE A 101 -19.29 9.09 27.61
CA ILE A 101 -20.68 8.59 27.57
C ILE A 101 -21.64 9.76 27.68
N GLY A 102 -22.64 9.84 26.81
CA GLY A 102 -23.67 10.88 26.82
C GLY A 102 -24.18 11.21 25.42
N PHE A 103 -25.09 12.16 25.37
CA PHE A 103 -25.57 12.77 24.13
C PHE A 103 -24.69 14.00 23.82
N HIS A 104 -24.20 14.07 22.61
CA HIS A 104 -23.34 15.16 22.13
C HIS A 104 -23.98 15.78 20.90
N THR A 105 -24.11 17.12 20.88
CA THR A 105 -24.55 17.92 19.73
C THR A 105 -23.35 18.58 19.07
N ASP A 106 -23.55 19.06 17.85
CA ASP A 106 -22.54 19.83 17.11
C ASP A 106 -21.20 19.09 16.92
N ILE A 107 -21.28 17.79 16.60
CA ILE A 107 -20.11 16.94 16.38
C ILE A 107 -19.67 17.03 14.91
N PHE A 108 -18.38 17.23 14.70
CA PHE A 108 -17.74 17.18 13.39
C PHE A 108 -16.73 16.02 13.34
N GLU A 109 -16.80 15.21 12.29
CA GLU A 109 -15.80 14.17 12.00
C GLU A 109 -14.80 14.69 10.98
N VAL A 110 -13.52 14.59 11.30
CA VAL A 110 -12.42 14.93 10.39
C VAL A 110 -11.46 13.76 10.28
N ASP A 111 -11.06 13.44 9.04
CA ASP A 111 -10.13 12.33 8.74
C ASP A 111 -9.06 12.77 7.74
N PHE A 112 -7.85 12.24 7.90
CA PHE A 112 -6.76 12.47 6.96
C PHE A 112 -6.90 11.58 5.72
N THR A 113 -6.95 12.20 4.56
CA THR A 113 -7.03 11.46 3.30
C THR A 113 -5.81 10.55 3.09
N SER A 114 -6.02 9.22 3.17
CA SER A 114 -4.97 8.23 2.99
C SER A 114 -3.74 8.49 3.87
N MET A 115 -3.93 8.73 5.15
CA MET A 115 -2.93 9.23 6.11
C MET A 115 -1.56 8.53 5.96
N PHE A 116 -1.48 7.22 6.15
CA PHE A 116 -0.20 6.49 6.10
C PHE A 116 0.51 6.59 4.73
N PRO A 117 -0.15 6.30 3.59
CA PRO A 117 0.48 6.48 2.28
C PRO A 117 0.94 7.91 2.02
N THR A 118 0.18 8.91 2.47
CA THR A 118 0.54 10.32 2.29
C THR A 118 1.74 10.69 3.14
N LEU A 119 1.80 10.25 4.40
CA LEU A 119 2.97 10.46 5.27
C LEU A 119 4.22 9.79 4.69
N MET A 120 4.12 8.55 4.23
CA MET A 120 5.25 7.85 3.62
C MET A 120 5.75 8.56 2.36
N LEU A 121 4.82 9.09 1.54
CA LEU A 121 5.15 9.86 0.35
C LEU A 121 5.84 11.19 0.69
N THR A 122 5.25 11.98 1.60
CA THR A 122 5.70 13.35 1.90
C THR A 122 6.95 13.38 2.76
N ARG A 123 7.12 12.39 3.64
CA ARG A 123 8.28 12.26 4.53
C ARG A 123 9.36 11.34 4.00
N ASN A 124 9.25 10.89 2.75
CA ASN A 124 10.25 10.02 2.11
C ASN A 124 10.56 8.74 2.89
N ILE A 125 9.53 8.08 3.43
CA ILE A 125 9.67 6.88 4.24
C ILE A 125 9.76 5.64 3.36
N SER A 126 10.91 4.98 3.38
CA SER A 126 11.21 3.74 2.65
C SER A 126 12.31 2.98 3.40
N ALA A 127 12.45 1.68 3.17
CA ALA A 127 13.45 0.86 3.86
C ALA A 127 14.89 1.38 3.66
N GLU A 128 15.19 1.93 2.48
CA GLU A 128 16.52 2.45 2.13
C GLU A 128 16.72 3.94 2.48
N THR A 129 15.68 4.65 2.92
CA THR A 129 15.75 6.08 3.25
C THR A 129 15.75 6.36 4.73
N VAL A 130 15.14 5.52 5.54
CA VAL A 130 15.19 5.60 7.00
C VAL A 130 16.49 4.95 7.48
N LEU A 131 17.21 5.60 8.39
CA LEU A 131 18.55 5.19 8.88
C LEU A 131 19.57 5.04 7.76
N CYS A 132 19.48 5.86 6.71
CA CYS A 132 20.40 5.82 5.59
C CYS A 132 21.82 6.25 6.00
N LYS A 133 22.82 5.51 5.50
CA LYS A 133 24.24 5.78 5.77
C LYS A 133 24.75 7.06 5.08
N CYS A 134 24.06 7.55 4.05
CA CYS A 134 24.51 8.71 3.26
C CYS A 134 24.14 10.08 3.87
N CYS A 135 23.24 10.12 4.85
CA CYS A 135 22.79 11.34 5.52
C CYS A 135 22.68 11.16 7.05
N PRO A 136 23.76 10.78 7.75
CA PRO A 136 23.71 10.55 9.22
C PRO A 136 23.30 11.80 10.00
N ASN A 137 23.66 12.98 9.47
CA ASN A 137 23.38 14.29 10.07
C ASN A 137 22.17 15.00 9.41
N SER A 138 21.23 14.24 8.84
CA SER A 138 20.01 14.82 8.27
C SER A 138 19.22 15.60 9.32
N ASN A 139 18.70 16.76 8.93
CA ASN A 139 17.78 17.55 9.75
C ASN A 139 16.38 16.93 9.80
N ILE A 140 16.04 16.07 8.84
CA ILE A 140 14.75 15.37 8.79
C ILE A 140 14.89 14.07 9.60
N ARG A 141 14.21 14.04 10.73
CA ARG A 141 14.24 12.89 11.65
C ARG A 141 12.83 12.43 12.00
N VAL A 142 12.73 11.13 12.28
CA VAL A 142 11.51 10.56 12.84
C VAL A 142 11.31 11.12 14.24
N PRO A 143 10.16 11.75 14.55
CA PRO A 143 9.89 12.26 15.88
C PRO A 143 10.09 11.19 16.95
N GLU A 144 10.57 11.59 18.13
CA GLU A 144 10.80 10.76 19.32
C GLU A 144 11.89 9.67 19.16
N LEU A 145 11.99 9.00 18.00
CA LEU A 145 13.01 7.99 17.73
C LEU A 145 14.32 8.57 17.21
N GLY A 146 14.31 9.78 16.67
CA GLY A 146 15.48 10.45 16.15
C GLY A 146 16.11 9.83 14.90
N TYR A 147 15.49 8.83 14.29
CA TYR A 147 16.01 8.18 13.08
C TYR A 147 16.10 9.17 11.93
N ASN A 148 17.28 9.26 11.31
CA ASN A 148 17.48 10.12 10.16
C ASN A 148 16.75 9.62 8.92
N ILE A 149 16.27 10.55 8.10
CA ILE A 149 15.63 10.28 6.81
C ILE A 149 16.49 10.86 5.70
N CYS A 150 16.62 10.16 4.60
CA CYS A 150 17.46 10.53 3.47
C CYS A 150 16.96 11.81 2.78
N GLU A 151 17.82 12.81 2.64
CA GLU A 151 17.56 14.04 1.89
C GLU A 151 18.10 13.99 0.46
N LYS A 152 19.03 13.06 0.17
CA LYS A 152 19.72 12.98 -1.14
C LYS A 152 18.98 12.18 -2.19
N ARG A 153 18.16 11.22 -1.77
CA ARG A 153 17.43 10.32 -2.69
C ARG A 153 16.00 10.12 -2.25
N ARG A 154 15.13 10.01 -3.24
CA ARG A 154 13.74 9.61 -3.03
C ARG A 154 13.64 8.09 -3.00
N GLY A 155 12.96 7.57 -1.99
CA GLY A 155 12.77 6.13 -1.80
C GLY A 155 11.86 5.48 -2.83
N ILE A 156 12.00 4.15 -2.97
CA ILE A 156 11.17 3.33 -3.88
C ILE A 156 9.70 3.37 -3.44
N VAL A 157 9.44 3.26 -2.13
CA VAL A 157 8.07 3.27 -1.60
C VAL A 157 7.38 4.60 -1.88
N PRO A 158 7.93 5.78 -1.56
CA PRO A 158 7.37 7.07 -1.96
C PRO A 158 7.06 7.21 -3.45
N LYS A 159 7.98 6.80 -4.33
CA LYS A 159 7.76 6.82 -5.79
C LYS A 159 6.60 5.95 -6.23
N THR A 160 6.50 4.77 -5.64
CA THR A 160 5.42 3.82 -5.91
C THR A 160 4.07 4.36 -5.43
N LEU A 161 4.03 4.92 -4.23
CA LEU A 161 2.82 5.50 -3.63
C LEU A 161 2.33 6.74 -4.38
N GLU A 162 3.21 7.57 -4.89
CA GLU A 162 2.85 8.74 -5.70
C GLU A 162 1.99 8.36 -6.89
N LEU A 163 2.38 7.32 -7.63
CA LEU A 163 1.62 6.81 -8.76
C LEU A 163 0.21 6.36 -8.34
N LEU A 164 0.13 5.58 -7.26
CA LEU A 164 -1.13 5.03 -6.76
C LEU A 164 -2.07 6.12 -6.24
N LEU A 165 -1.55 7.05 -5.43
CA LEU A 165 -2.32 8.16 -4.87
C LEU A 165 -2.85 9.09 -5.98
N ARG A 166 -2.00 9.43 -6.97
CA ARG A 166 -2.39 10.26 -8.11
C ARG A 166 -3.49 9.59 -8.92
N LYS A 167 -3.37 8.30 -9.22
CA LYS A 167 -4.40 7.55 -9.95
C LYS A 167 -5.71 7.48 -9.16
N ARG A 168 -5.64 7.17 -7.87
CA ARG A 168 -6.84 7.10 -7.02
C ARG A 168 -7.54 8.45 -6.92
N SER A 169 -6.79 9.53 -6.73
CA SER A 169 -7.33 10.90 -6.69
C SER A 169 -8.02 11.26 -8.02
N LYS A 170 -7.40 10.89 -9.16
CA LYS A 170 -8.01 11.07 -10.48
C LYS A 170 -9.36 10.34 -10.57
N TYR A 171 -9.43 9.05 -10.19
CA TYR A 171 -10.70 8.31 -10.25
C TYR A 171 -11.74 8.85 -9.28
N LYS A 172 -11.35 9.33 -8.10
CA LYS A 172 -12.27 9.99 -7.16
C LYS A 172 -12.85 11.29 -7.75
N ARG A 173 -12.03 12.06 -8.49
CA ARG A 173 -12.48 13.26 -9.18
C ARG A 173 -13.45 12.91 -10.30
N LEU A 174 -13.08 12.01 -11.21
CA LEU A 174 -13.93 11.55 -12.30
C LEU A 174 -15.27 10.97 -11.81
N LEU A 175 -15.25 10.25 -10.68
CA LEU A 175 -16.47 9.72 -10.06
C LEU A 175 -17.44 10.82 -9.61
N ARG A 176 -16.93 12.00 -9.22
CA ARG A 176 -17.77 13.15 -8.84
C ARG A 176 -18.27 13.95 -10.03
N GLU A 177 -17.45 14.02 -11.07
CA GLU A 177 -17.73 14.85 -12.26
C GLU A 177 -18.64 14.16 -13.29
N THR A 178 -18.69 12.83 -13.29
CA THR A 178 -19.50 12.09 -14.28
C THR A 178 -20.93 11.84 -13.80
N GLU A 179 -21.89 11.99 -14.69
CA GLU A 179 -23.31 11.65 -14.47
C GLU A 179 -23.67 10.27 -15.01
N ASP A 180 -22.87 9.72 -15.93
CA ASP A 180 -23.07 8.41 -16.52
C ASP A 180 -22.97 7.30 -15.46
N PRO A 181 -24.04 6.51 -15.21
CA PRO A 181 -24.07 5.48 -14.18
C PRO A 181 -23.01 4.38 -14.40
N GLU A 182 -22.74 4.02 -15.65
CA GLU A 182 -21.76 2.97 -15.98
C GLU A 182 -20.33 3.47 -15.72
N LEU A 183 -19.99 4.68 -16.10
CA LEU A 183 -18.70 5.28 -15.80
C LEU A 183 -18.53 5.49 -14.29
N ARG A 184 -19.58 5.88 -13.58
CA ARG A 184 -19.55 5.96 -12.11
C ARG A 184 -19.22 4.62 -11.48
N ARG A 185 -19.84 3.55 -11.94
CA ARG A 185 -19.56 2.17 -11.50
C ARG A 185 -18.09 1.81 -11.73
N ILE A 186 -17.60 2.03 -12.95
CA ILE A 186 -16.20 1.74 -13.34
C ILE A 186 -15.21 2.50 -12.47
N TYR A 187 -15.38 3.82 -12.31
CA TYR A 187 -14.46 4.64 -11.50
C TYR A 187 -14.51 4.28 -10.02
N SER A 188 -15.69 3.93 -9.50
CA SER A 188 -15.85 3.42 -8.13
C SER A 188 -15.05 2.15 -7.90
N MET A 189 -15.15 1.17 -8.80
CA MET A 189 -14.40 -0.09 -8.73
C MET A 189 -12.90 0.11 -8.82
N ARG A 190 -12.43 0.97 -9.74
CA ARG A 190 -10.99 1.26 -9.93
C ARG A 190 -10.40 1.97 -8.71
N GLN A 191 -11.07 2.99 -8.17
CA GLN A 191 -10.57 3.70 -6.97
C GLN A 191 -10.58 2.79 -5.73
N ALA A 192 -11.56 1.89 -5.59
CA ALA A 192 -11.63 0.93 -4.50
C ALA A 192 -10.48 -0.09 -4.58
N ALA A 193 -10.17 -0.59 -5.76
CA ALA A 193 -9.05 -1.51 -5.97
C ALA A 193 -7.70 -0.88 -5.60
N LEU A 194 -7.47 0.38 -6.00
CA LEU A 194 -6.27 1.13 -5.60
C LEU A 194 -6.23 1.42 -4.10
N LYS A 195 -7.39 1.60 -3.43
CA LYS A 195 -7.44 1.74 -1.97
C LYS A 195 -6.86 0.51 -1.27
N TRP A 196 -7.20 -0.70 -1.71
CA TRP A 196 -6.69 -1.93 -1.11
C TRP A 196 -5.16 -2.04 -1.20
N ILE A 197 -4.58 -1.64 -2.34
CA ILE A 197 -3.12 -1.64 -2.50
C ILE A 197 -2.47 -0.61 -1.57
N LEU A 198 -3.04 0.57 -1.45
CA LEU A 198 -2.52 1.64 -0.59
C LEU A 198 -2.57 1.26 0.90
N VAL A 199 -3.67 0.65 1.36
CA VAL A 199 -3.79 0.17 2.76
C VAL A 199 -2.74 -0.89 3.06
N THR A 200 -2.54 -1.82 2.15
CA THR A 200 -1.59 -2.93 2.35
C THR A 200 -0.13 -2.47 2.31
N CYS A 201 0.18 -1.36 1.67
CA CYS A 201 1.55 -0.85 1.59
C CYS A 201 2.18 -0.64 2.96
N PHE A 202 1.44 -0.04 3.90
CA PHE A 202 1.92 0.16 5.27
C PHE A 202 2.08 -1.18 6.01
N CYS A 203 1.04 -2.00 6.05
CA CYS A 203 1.06 -3.29 6.75
C CYS A 203 2.12 -4.25 6.19
N TYR A 204 2.37 -4.20 4.89
CA TYR A 204 3.35 -5.07 4.24
C TYR A 204 4.80 -4.73 4.60
N LEU A 205 5.12 -3.47 4.89
CA LEU A 205 6.46 -3.07 5.32
C LEU A 205 6.86 -3.63 6.69
N GLY A 206 5.87 -3.96 7.53
CA GLY A 206 6.09 -4.67 8.80
C GLY A 206 6.25 -6.19 8.65
N TYR A 207 6.07 -6.73 7.44
CA TYR A 207 6.22 -8.16 7.21
C TYR A 207 7.71 -8.56 7.18
N ARG A 208 8.05 -9.64 7.87
CA ARG A 208 9.43 -10.13 8.07
C ARG A 208 10.29 -10.15 6.80
N ASN A 209 9.70 -10.49 5.65
CA ASN A 209 10.40 -10.62 4.38
C ASN A 209 10.19 -9.41 3.44
N ALA A 210 9.73 -8.28 3.95
CA ALA A 210 9.49 -7.08 3.14
C ALA A 210 10.74 -6.23 2.91
N ARG A 211 11.81 -6.48 3.66
CA ARG A 211 13.11 -5.78 3.57
C ARG A 211 14.10 -6.56 2.71
#